data_2526bc1feb1220a487143dd3068121c9
#
_entry.id   2526bc1feb1220a487143dd3068121c9
#
_cell.length_a   1.000
_cell.length_b   1.000
_cell.length_c   1.000
_cell.angle_alpha   90.00
_cell.angle_beta   90.00
_cell.angle_gamma   90.00
#
_symmetry.space_group_name_H-M   'P 1'
#
loop_
_entity.id
_entity.type
_entity.pdbx_description
1 polymer ?
#
loop_
_entity_poly.entity_id
_entity_poly.type
_entity_poly.pdbx_seq_one_letter_code
_entity_poly.pdbx_strand_id
1 'polypeptide(L)'
;MLECAPVARRRLVQALLGSTILLAANASLSTVQAADPIRIAVIAEAQALAGASIPQAAQLAAEEINAKGGMDGRKIEIIPYDNKSSAADSVRAFQRAASEDKAHAVIASYISEVVLALQPWSARLKLPFITPGAASNEIPLNVHKDYARNKYSFHGYLTSKAQSQAVCDAAKALLVEGRQMKTAVIMSEDAAWTKPLDEGYKECLPKVGLKVLDHIRFSPSTTDFNPIFSRIEGAKPDVIVTGISHVGVQPTVQWRSQQVPIPMIGIASQATNATFWKETNGATEGVLFEMFAAPGTNVTPKTAPFAEAFKAKYGNYPSYAGYTAYDEVYYIADAVKRAGSTDPDKLVEALEKTDWEGTLGRIQFYGKDDEFTHSIKYGPGLVSGMMMQWQDGKQLAIWPQNVANGKITFPSFVKAGTAAN
;
A
#
# COMPACT_ATOMS: atom_id res chain seq x y z
N MET A 1 -3.39 -105.32 2.84
CA MET A 1 -4.74 -105.85 2.66
C MET A 1 -5.50 -104.89 1.81
N LEU A 2 -5.60 -105.21 0.58
CA LEU A 2 -6.81 -105.41 -0.18
C LEU A 2 -7.61 -104.13 -0.46
N GLU A 3 -7.50 -103.71 -1.69
CA GLU A 3 -8.45 -103.89 -2.81
C GLU A 3 -9.68 -102.95 -2.70
N CYS A 4 -10.21 -102.29 -3.68
CA CYS A 4 -10.38 -102.44 -5.09
C CYS A 4 -10.93 -101.16 -5.72
N ALA A 5 -10.54 -100.88 -6.92
CA ALA A 5 -11.32 -100.01 -7.86
C ALA A 5 -12.57 -100.86 -8.35
N PRO A 6 -13.57 -100.31 -9.05
CA PRO A 6 -13.42 -99.78 -10.41
C PRO A 6 -14.51 -98.75 -10.95
N VAL A 7 -14.19 -98.27 -12.15
CA VAL A 7 -14.98 -98.11 -13.39
C VAL A 7 -15.94 -96.92 -13.59
N ALA A 8 -15.51 -96.08 -14.41
CA ALA A 8 -16.10 -95.32 -15.53
C ALA A 8 -17.62 -95.25 -15.75
N ARG A 9 -18.11 -94.05 -16.07
CA ARG A 9 -19.01 -93.83 -17.23
C ARG A 9 -18.96 -92.36 -17.72
N ARG A 10 -18.67 -92.25 -19.00
CA ARG A 10 -18.78 -91.06 -19.86
C ARG A 10 -20.23 -90.58 -19.89
N ARG A 11 -20.42 -89.21 -19.92
CA ARG A 11 -21.41 -88.56 -20.78
C ARG A 11 -20.96 -87.19 -21.14
N LEU A 12 -20.84 -86.94 -22.45
CA LEU A 12 -20.77 -85.61 -23.11
C LEU A 12 -21.99 -84.74 -22.75
N VAL A 13 -21.82 -83.53 -22.47
CA VAL A 13 -22.76 -82.48 -22.83
C VAL A 13 -21.98 -81.22 -23.17
N GLN A 14 -22.32 -80.66 -24.26
CA GLN A 14 -21.86 -79.57 -25.12
C GLN A 14 -21.52 -78.27 -24.46
N ALA A 15 -20.59 -77.57 -25.12
CA ALA A 15 -20.12 -76.21 -25.00
C ALA A 15 -21.22 -75.16 -25.09
N LEU A 16 -21.10 -74.15 -24.27
CA LEU A 16 -21.61 -72.82 -24.57
C LEU A 16 -20.50 -71.80 -24.24
N LEU A 17 -19.88 -71.31 -25.31
CA LEU A 17 -18.97 -70.19 -25.30
C LEU A 17 -19.73 -68.90 -24.90
N GLY A 18 -19.52 -68.43 -23.71
CA GLY A 18 -19.91 -67.09 -23.29
C GLY A 18 -18.69 -66.19 -23.34
N SER A 19 -18.54 -65.46 -24.43
CA SER A 19 -17.52 -64.40 -24.55
C SER A 19 -17.89 -63.24 -23.69
N THR A 20 -17.30 -63.11 -22.50
CA THR A 20 -17.31 -61.84 -21.67
C THR A 20 -16.31 -60.91 -22.26
N ILE A 21 -16.82 -59.91 -23.01
CA ILE A 21 -16.04 -58.72 -23.42
C ILE A 21 -15.84 -57.85 -22.18
N LEU A 22 -14.65 -57.90 -21.58
CA LEU A 22 -14.21 -56.87 -20.63
C LEU A 22 -13.99 -55.57 -21.40
N LEU A 23 -14.97 -54.65 -21.35
CA LEU A 23 -14.73 -53.23 -21.66
C LEU A 23 -13.81 -52.69 -20.57
N ALA A 24 -12.51 -52.62 -20.83
CA ALA A 24 -11.57 -51.82 -20.08
C ALA A 24 -11.87 -50.34 -20.41
N ALA A 25 -12.67 -49.71 -19.56
CA ALA A 25 -12.80 -48.24 -19.57
C ALA A 25 -11.44 -47.64 -19.18
N ASN A 26 -10.61 -47.28 -20.18
CA ASN A 26 -9.48 -46.41 -20.00
C ASN A 26 -10.01 -45.03 -19.59
N ALA A 27 -10.25 -44.82 -18.30
CA ALA A 27 -10.36 -43.48 -17.73
C ALA A 27 -8.97 -42.84 -17.86
N SER A 28 -8.76 -42.12 -18.97
CA SER A 28 -7.64 -41.22 -19.11
C SER A 28 -7.79 -40.20 -18.01
N LEU A 29 -7.13 -40.38 -16.87
CA LEU A 29 -6.86 -39.35 -15.90
C LEU A 29 -6.02 -38.31 -16.64
N SER A 30 -6.70 -37.34 -17.28
CA SER A 30 -6.05 -36.13 -17.73
C SER A 30 -5.47 -35.51 -16.46
N THR A 31 -4.18 -35.66 -16.27
CA THR A 31 -3.44 -34.84 -15.30
C THR A 31 -3.66 -33.40 -15.74
N VAL A 32 -4.55 -32.72 -15.05
CA VAL A 32 -4.69 -31.26 -15.19
C VAL A 32 -3.32 -30.72 -14.79
N GLN A 33 -2.51 -30.42 -15.78
CA GLN A 33 -1.22 -29.76 -15.56
C GLN A 33 -1.56 -28.43 -14.91
N ALA A 34 -1.10 -28.25 -13.67
CA ALA A 34 -1.32 -26.99 -12.97
C ALA A 34 -0.79 -25.87 -13.85
N ALA A 35 -1.63 -24.89 -14.14
CA ALA A 35 -1.22 -23.72 -14.94
C ALA A 35 -0.07 -23.00 -14.23
N ASP A 36 0.89 -22.48 -15.01
CA ASP A 36 2.03 -21.74 -14.48
C ASP A 36 1.57 -20.63 -13.53
N PRO A 37 2.23 -20.46 -12.37
CA PRO A 37 1.84 -19.47 -11.40
C PRO A 37 1.96 -18.04 -11.96
N ILE A 38 1.19 -17.13 -11.42
CA ILE A 38 1.37 -15.70 -11.62
C ILE A 38 2.44 -15.27 -10.62
N ARG A 39 3.64 -14.89 -11.12
CA ARG A 39 4.77 -14.45 -10.28
C ARG A 39 4.76 -12.95 -10.10
N ILE A 40 4.72 -12.50 -8.86
CA ILE A 40 4.77 -11.09 -8.48
C ILE A 40 5.99 -10.89 -7.58
N ALA A 41 6.97 -10.14 -8.06
CA ALA A 41 8.10 -9.74 -7.22
C ALA A 41 7.69 -8.57 -6.32
N VAL A 42 8.18 -8.57 -5.08
CA VAL A 42 7.92 -7.51 -4.10
C VAL A 42 9.24 -6.96 -3.62
N ILE A 43 9.58 -5.74 -4.05
CA ILE A 43 10.83 -5.06 -3.74
C ILE A 43 10.53 -3.96 -2.73
N ALA A 44 10.85 -4.18 -1.46
CA ALA A 44 10.41 -3.28 -0.40
C ALA A 44 11.48 -3.07 0.68
N GLU A 45 11.31 -2.01 1.44
CA GLU A 45 12.10 -1.62 2.60
C GLU A 45 11.67 -2.47 3.82
N ALA A 46 11.96 -3.78 3.79
CA ALA A 46 11.42 -4.75 4.74
C ALA A 46 11.84 -4.49 6.20
N GLN A 47 12.91 -3.72 6.43
CA GLN A 47 13.39 -3.36 7.76
C GLN A 47 12.90 -1.97 8.23
N ALA A 48 12.26 -1.18 7.35
CA ALA A 48 11.71 0.12 7.72
C ALA A 48 10.29 -0.03 8.28
N LEU A 49 9.94 0.81 9.27
CA LEU A 49 8.63 0.79 9.93
C LEU A 49 7.46 0.79 8.94
N ALA A 50 7.45 1.73 8.01
CA ALA A 50 6.37 1.83 7.03
C ALA A 50 6.44 0.74 5.95
N GLY A 51 7.65 0.25 5.61
CA GLY A 51 7.88 -0.69 4.51
C GLY A 51 7.66 -2.16 4.88
N ALA A 52 7.83 -2.53 6.15
CA ALA A 52 7.75 -3.92 6.59
C ALA A 52 6.42 -4.62 6.25
N SER A 53 5.33 -3.86 6.19
CA SER A 53 4.00 -4.39 5.88
C SER A 53 3.82 -4.76 4.39
N ILE A 54 4.64 -4.24 3.49
CA ILE A 54 4.48 -4.44 2.03
C ILE A 54 4.60 -5.93 1.67
N PRO A 55 5.73 -6.63 1.94
CA PRO A 55 5.86 -8.04 1.59
C PRO A 55 4.91 -8.94 2.38
N GLN A 56 4.60 -8.58 3.63
CA GLN A 56 3.67 -9.32 4.47
C GLN A 56 2.25 -9.26 3.91
N ALA A 57 1.77 -8.10 3.51
CA ALA A 57 0.45 -7.90 2.94
C ALA A 57 0.30 -8.57 1.57
N ALA A 58 1.32 -8.47 0.72
CA ALA A 58 1.35 -9.18 -0.56
C ALA A 58 1.29 -10.70 -0.38
N GLN A 59 2.03 -11.25 0.60
CA GLN A 59 2.01 -12.66 0.92
C GLN A 59 0.62 -13.12 1.42
N LEU A 60 -0.01 -12.32 2.30
CA LEU A 60 -1.36 -12.61 2.80
C LEU A 60 -2.38 -12.65 1.67
N ALA A 61 -2.38 -11.66 0.77
CA ALA A 61 -3.27 -11.61 -0.39
C ALA A 61 -3.10 -12.84 -1.29
N ALA A 62 -1.84 -13.22 -1.58
CA ALA A 62 -1.54 -14.40 -2.39
C ALA A 62 -2.06 -15.69 -1.75
N GLU A 63 -1.89 -15.85 -0.45
CA GLU A 63 -2.40 -17.02 0.29
C GLU A 63 -3.93 -17.09 0.24
N GLU A 64 -4.63 -15.98 0.44
CA GLU A 64 -6.09 -15.92 0.37
C GLU A 64 -6.63 -16.24 -1.03
N ILE A 65 -5.99 -15.72 -2.08
CA ILE A 65 -6.32 -16.05 -3.47
C ILE A 65 -6.08 -17.55 -3.73
N ASN A 66 -4.93 -18.05 -3.28
CA ASN A 66 -4.52 -19.43 -3.48
C ASN A 66 -5.41 -20.43 -2.72
N ALA A 67 -5.89 -20.06 -1.53
CA ALA A 67 -6.84 -20.88 -0.76
C ALA A 67 -8.20 -21.02 -1.46
N LYS A 68 -8.58 -20.05 -2.29
CA LYS A 68 -9.78 -20.08 -3.13
C LYS A 68 -9.58 -20.73 -4.50
N GLY A 69 -8.44 -21.39 -4.73
CA GLY A 69 -8.14 -22.09 -5.99
C GLY A 69 -7.22 -21.30 -6.95
N GLY A 70 -6.76 -20.13 -6.55
CA GLY A 70 -5.96 -19.23 -7.38
C GLY A 70 -6.81 -18.32 -8.27
N MET A 71 -6.17 -17.61 -9.19
CA MET A 71 -6.84 -16.80 -10.20
C MET A 71 -6.92 -17.59 -11.52
N ASP A 72 -8.12 -18.00 -11.91
CA ASP A 72 -8.38 -18.91 -13.03
C ASP A 72 -7.53 -20.20 -12.97
N GLY A 73 -7.43 -20.80 -11.76
CA GLY A 73 -6.64 -22.01 -11.52
C GLY A 73 -5.13 -21.79 -11.42
N ARG A 74 -4.63 -20.58 -11.67
CA ARG A 74 -3.22 -20.21 -11.50
C ARG A 74 -2.96 -19.73 -10.07
N LYS A 75 -1.92 -20.28 -9.43
CA LYS A 75 -1.48 -19.80 -8.11
C LYS A 75 -0.77 -18.47 -8.23
N ILE A 76 -0.86 -17.66 -7.18
CA ILE A 76 -0.03 -16.45 -7.03
C ILE A 76 1.24 -16.84 -6.27
N GLU A 77 2.39 -16.49 -6.81
CA GLU A 77 3.70 -16.67 -6.19
C GLU A 77 4.30 -15.29 -5.89
N ILE A 78 4.58 -15.02 -4.62
CA ILE A 78 5.24 -13.79 -4.17
C ILE A 78 6.74 -14.06 -4.03
N ILE A 79 7.56 -13.20 -4.64
CA ILE A 79 9.02 -13.27 -4.61
C ILE A 79 9.53 -12.01 -3.91
N PRO A 80 9.84 -12.09 -2.59
CA PRO A 80 10.22 -10.91 -1.81
C PRO A 80 11.70 -10.56 -1.96
N TYR A 81 11.99 -9.26 -2.02
CA TYR A 81 13.32 -8.66 -1.98
C TYR A 81 13.36 -7.54 -0.95
N ASP A 82 14.31 -7.59 -0.02
CA ASP A 82 14.63 -6.46 0.85
C ASP A 82 15.62 -5.54 0.11
N ASN A 83 15.17 -4.33 -0.21
CA ASN A 83 15.99 -3.34 -0.91
C ASN A 83 16.84 -2.48 0.03
N LYS A 84 16.71 -2.64 1.35
CA LYS A 84 17.45 -1.89 2.38
C LYS A 84 17.37 -0.37 2.19
N SER A 85 16.26 0.12 1.71
CA SER A 85 16.02 1.54 1.36
C SER A 85 17.00 2.10 0.31
N SER A 86 17.59 1.23 -0.53
CA SER A 86 18.60 1.56 -1.50
C SER A 86 18.06 1.49 -2.93
N ALA A 87 18.16 2.59 -3.68
CA ALA A 87 17.82 2.60 -5.11
C ALA A 87 18.67 1.63 -5.93
N ALA A 88 19.98 1.50 -5.60
CA ALA A 88 20.86 0.58 -6.30
C ALA A 88 20.52 -0.89 -6.04
N ASP A 89 20.16 -1.25 -4.79
CA ASP A 89 19.71 -2.61 -4.46
C ASP A 89 18.36 -2.90 -5.11
N SER A 90 17.46 -1.93 -5.16
CA SER A 90 16.16 -2.04 -5.82
C SER A 90 16.31 -2.30 -7.32
N VAL A 91 17.22 -1.59 -8.00
CA VAL A 91 17.51 -1.83 -9.42
C VAL A 91 18.06 -3.25 -9.64
N ARG A 92 18.99 -3.72 -8.80
CA ARG A 92 19.51 -5.09 -8.89
C ARG A 92 18.39 -6.13 -8.68
N ALA A 93 17.56 -5.94 -7.68
CA ALA A 93 16.41 -6.81 -7.41
C ALA A 93 15.42 -6.82 -8.58
N PHE A 94 15.12 -5.67 -9.18
CA PHE A 94 14.23 -5.55 -10.33
C PHE A 94 14.77 -6.29 -11.57
N GLN A 95 16.06 -6.14 -11.85
CA GLN A 95 16.71 -6.87 -12.93
C GLN A 95 16.68 -8.38 -12.71
N ARG A 96 16.92 -8.84 -11.48
CA ARG A 96 16.86 -10.24 -11.11
C ARG A 96 15.43 -10.79 -11.20
N ALA A 97 14.44 -10.06 -10.71
CA ALA A 97 13.03 -10.43 -10.85
C ALA A 97 12.63 -10.66 -12.32
N ALA A 98 13.14 -9.83 -13.25
CA ALA A 98 12.86 -9.97 -14.67
C ALA A 98 13.64 -11.14 -15.31
N SER A 99 14.95 -11.25 -15.03
CA SER A 99 15.84 -12.15 -15.78
C SER A 99 15.90 -13.58 -15.21
N GLU A 100 15.88 -13.73 -13.90
CA GLU A 100 16.01 -15.02 -13.21
C GLU A 100 14.65 -15.57 -12.80
N ASP A 101 13.87 -14.78 -12.05
CA ASP A 101 12.61 -15.28 -11.46
C ASP A 101 11.42 -15.19 -12.42
N LYS A 102 11.58 -14.52 -13.58
CA LYS A 102 10.53 -14.39 -14.60
C LYS A 102 9.23 -13.83 -14.02
N ALA A 103 9.35 -12.79 -13.18
CA ALA A 103 8.21 -12.08 -12.63
C ALA A 103 7.36 -11.47 -13.75
N HIS A 104 6.03 -11.52 -13.60
CA HIS A 104 5.09 -10.94 -14.53
C HIS A 104 4.70 -9.51 -14.17
N ALA A 105 4.82 -9.17 -12.89
CA ALA A 105 4.65 -7.83 -12.36
C ALA A 105 5.51 -7.63 -11.12
N VAL A 106 5.72 -6.37 -10.71
CA VAL A 106 6.47 -6.00 -9.51
C VAL A 106 5.63 -5.06 -8.66
N ILE A 107 5.60 -5.29 -7.36
CA ILE A 107 5.16 -4.31 -6.35
C ILE A 107 6.45 -3.72 -5.76
N ALA A 108 6.65 -2.40 -5.88
CA ALA A 108 7.95 -1.82 -5.56
C ALA A 108 7.86 -0.54 -4.76
N SER A 109 8.39 -0.62 -3.53
CA SER A 109 8.84 0.51 -2.71
C SER A 109 7.79 1.56 -2.35
N TYR A 110 7.95 2.15 -1.17
CA TYR A 110 7.24 3.38 -0.80
C TYR A 110 8.15 4.63 -0.92
N ILE A 111 9.43 4.44 -1.26
CA ILE A 111 10.39 5.55 -1.41
C ILE A 111 10.37 6.06 -2.84
N SER A 112 10.02 7.34 -3.03
CA SER A 112 9.87 7.94 -4.36
C SER A 112 11.15 7.91 -5.19
N GLU A 113 12.31 8.14 -4.58
CA GLU A 113 13.62 8.10 -5.25
C GLU A 113 13.93 6.70 -5.79
N VAL A 114 13.53 5.66 -5.05
CA VAL A 114 13.64 4.26 -5.50
C VAL A 114 12.78 4.03 -6.72
N VAL A 115 11.50 4.42 -6.65
CA VAL A 115 10.53 4.23 -7.74
C VAL A 115 10.97 4.97 -9.00
N LEU A 116 11.41 6.22 -8.88
CA LEU A 116 11.95 6.99 -10.00
C LEU A 116 13.18 6.33 -10.64
N ALA A 117 14.04 5.70 -9.84
CA ALA A 117 15.18 4.93 -10.34
C ALA A 117 14.77 3.64 -11.05
N LEU A 118 13.61 3.05 -10.72
CA LEU A 118 13.09 1.83 -11.36
C LEU A 118 12.40 2.11 -12.71
N GLN A 119 11.82 3.29 -12.93
CA GLN A 119 11.07 3.59 -14.15
C GLN A 119 11.86 3.31 -15.45
N PRO A 120 13.13 3.72 -15.60
CA PRO A 120 13.91 3.41 -16.81
C PRO A 120 14.14 1.90 -17.02
N TRP A 121 14.22 1.13 -15.94
CA TRP A 121 14.41 -0.32 -16.00
C TRP A 121 13.12 -1.06 -16.34
N SER A 122 11.99 -0.62 -15.80
CA SER A 122 10.67 -1.09 -16.18
C SER A 122 10.44 -0.95 -17.69
N ALA A 123 10.73 0.23 -18.23
CA ALA A 123 10.66 0.50 -19.67
C ALA A 123 11.58 -0.43 -20.49
N ARG A 124 12.84 -0.58 -20.06
CA ARG A 124 13.84 -1.39 -20.76
C ARG A 124 13.51 -2.88 -20.75
N LEU A 125 13.03 -3.39 -19.62
CA LEU A 125 12.74 -4.81 -19.42
C LEU A 125 11.29 -5.17 -19.76
N LYS A 126 10.45 -4.18 -20.08
CA LYS A 126 9.01 -4.30 -20.30
C LYS A 126 8.34 -5.07 -19.15
N LEU A 127 8.70 -4.74 -17.92
CA LEU A 127 8.15 -5.37 -16.73
C LEU A 127 7.26 -4.37 -16.00
N PRO A 128 5.93 -4.56 -15.99
CA PRO A 128 5.03 -3.69 -15.25
C PRO A 128 5.32 -3.69 -13.76
N PHE A 129 5.34 -2.49 -13.17
CA PHE A 129 5.43 -2.37 -11.73
C PHE A 129 4.43 -1.34 -11.18
N ILE A 130 4.07 -1.52 -9.92
CA ILE A 130 3.16 -0.65 -9.20
C ILE A 130 3.82 -0.27 -7.88
N THR A 131 3.69 0.98 -7.48
CA THR A 131 4.23 1.44 -6.18
C THR A 131 3.13 1.53 -5.13
N PRO A 132 3.28 0.85 -3.96
CA PRO A 132 2.27 0.84 -2.92
C PRO A 132 2.32 2.06 -1.98
N GLY A 133 3.27 2.99 -2.19
CA GLY A 133 3.41 4.05 -1.19
C GLY A 133 4.25 5.26 -1.56
N ALA A 134 4.96 5.23 -2.70
CA ALA A 134 5.69 6.41 -3.17
C ALA A 134 4.69 7.50 -3.61
N ALA A 135 4.93 8.75 -3.23
CA ALA A 135 3.93 9.81 -3.43
C ALA A 135 4.35 10.90 -4.44
N SER A 136 5.60 10.87 -4.95
CA SER A 136 6.09 11.92 -5.86
C SER A 136 5.22 12.06 -7.11
N ASN A 137 4.78 13.30 -7.40
CA ASN A 137 4.07 13.61 -8.63
C ASN A 137 4.87 13.28 -9.89
N GLU A 138 6.22 13.27 -9.82
CA GLU A 138 7.08 12.97 -10.97
C GLU A 138 6.88 11.55 -11.49
N ILE A 139 6.41 10.61 -10.64
CA ILE A 139 6.18 9.23 -11.07
C ILE A 139 5.12 9.16 -12.18
N PRO A 140 3.87 9.62 -12.00
CA PRO A 140 2.86 9.64 -13.05
C PRO A 140 3.14 10.68 -14.14
N LEU A 141 3.74 11.83 -13.80
CA LEU A 141 4.13 12.85 -14.79
C LEU A 141 5.14 12.32 -15.81
N ASN A 142 6.08 11.46 -15.41
CA ASN A 142 7.02 10.83 -16.34
C ASN A 142 6.31 9.85 -17.28
N VAL A 143 5.25 9.19 -16.84
CA VAL A 143 4.42 8.35 -17.72
C VAL A 143 3.69 9.21 -18.74
N HIS A 144 3.09 10.32 -18.29
CA HIS A 144 2.41 11.27 -19.17
C HIS A 144 3.34 11.88 -20.22
N LYS A 145 4.54 12.33 -19.80
CA LYS A 145 5.54 12.97 -20.69
C LYS A 145 6.03 12.05 -21.81
N ASP A 146 6.19 10.75 -21.53
CA ASP A 146 6.64 9.75 -22.49
C ASP A 146 5.94 8.42 -22.22
N TYR A 147 4.66 8.35 -22.58
CA TYR A 147 3.83 7.17 -22.39
C TYR A 147 4.41 5.92 -23.06
N ALA A 148 4.87 6.04 -24.29
CA ALA A 148 5.37 4.90 -25.04
C ALA A 148 6.53 4.19 -24.32
N ARG A 149 7.37 4.95 -23.63
CA ARG A 149 8.50 4.46 -22.86
C ARG A 149 8.08 4.01 -21.46
N ASN A 150 7.27 4.80 -20.75
CA ASN A 150 7.06 4.64 -19.32
C ASN A 150 5.73 3.93 -18.95
N LYS A 151 4.95 3.45 -19.92
CA LYS A 151 3.63 2.83 -19.71
C LYS A 151 3.60 1.62 -18.76
N TYR A 152 4.77 1.03 -18.45
CA TYR A 152 4.88 -0.09 -17.52
C TYR A 152 4.94 0.35 -16.04
N SER A 153 4.93 1.67 -15.76
CA SER A 153 4.96 2.24 -14.42
C SER A 153 3.57 2.67 -13.98
N PHE A 154 3.09 2.08 -12.87
CA PHE A 154 1.82 2.41 -12.24
C PHE A 154 2.05 2.98 -10.85
N HIS A 155 1.19 3.91 -10.46
CA HIS A 155 1.26 4.60 -9.20
C HIS A 155 0.02 4.22 -8.37
N GLY A 156 0.16 3.17 -7.53
CA GLY A 156 -0.91 2.58 -6.72
C GLY A 156 -1.23 3.35 -5.44
N TYR A 157 -0.64 4.54 -5.28
CA TYR A 157 -0.82 5.40 -4.13
C TYR A 157 -1.23 6.82 -4.55
N LEU A 158 -1.58 7.69 -3.60
CA LEU A 158 -1.93 9.07 -3.94
C LEU A 158 -0.69 9.91 -4.19
N THR A 159 -0.78 10.81 -5.19
CA THR A 159 0.24 11.82 -5.43
C THR A 159 0.33 12.79 -4.26
N SER A 160 1.49 13.40 -4.07
CA SER A 160 1.69 14.43 -3.04
C SER A 160 0.73 15.60 -3.18
N LYS A 161 0.31 15.93 -4.41
CA LYS A 161 -0.74 16.93 -4.67
C LYS A 161 -2.09 16.51 -4.08
N ALA A 162 -2.49 15.25 -4.27
CA ALA A 162 -3.74 14.74 -3.70
C ALA A 162 -3.66 14.64 -2.16
N GLN A 163 -2.50 14.21 -1.62
CA GLN A 163 -2.28 14.18 -0.17
C GLN A 163 -2.32 15.57 0.46
N SER A 164 -1.70 16.58 -0.16
CA SER A 164 -1.78 17.97 0.35
C SER A 164 -3.21 18.47 0.40
N GLN A 165 -4.03 18.14 -0.59
CA GLN A 165 -5.45 18.48 -0.59
C GLN A 165 -6.20 17.80 0.57
N ALA A 166 -5.98 16.50 0.79
CA ALA A 166 -6.60 15.77 1.89
C ALA A 166 -6.24 16.37 3.26
N VAL A 167 -4.96 16.72 3.46
CA VAL A 167 -4.50 17.39 4.70
C VAL A 167 -5.13 18.78 4.86
N CYS A 168 -5.22 19.57 3.78
CA CYS A 168 -5.84 20.89 3.82
C CYS A 168 -7.35 20.81 4.14
N ASP A 169 -8.07 19.85 3.56
CA ASP A 169 -9.50 19.65 3.83
C ASP A 169 -9.74 19.24 5.29
N ALA A 170 -8.91 18.34 5.82
CA ALA A 170 -8.94 17.98 7.23
C ALA A 170 -8.57 19.14 8.15
N ALA A 171 -7.53 19.91 7.82
CA ALA A 171 -7.11 21.08 8.58
C ALA A 171 -8.19 22.16 8.59
N LYS A 172 -8.90 22.38 7.48
CA LYS A 172 -10.06 23.26 7.44
C LYS A 172 -11.11 22.84 8.46
N ALA A 173 -11.57 21.61 8.40
CA ALA A 173 -12.63 21.11 9.27
C ALA A 173 -12.21 21.06 10.75
N LEU A 174 -11.03 20.52 11.03
CA LEU A 174 -10.59 20.22 12.39
C LEU A 174 -9.97 21.42 13.11
N LEU A 175 -9.22 22.26 12.40
CA LEU A 175 -8.39 23.31 12.98
C LEU A 175 -8.96 24.71 12.71
N VAL A 176 -9.33 25.03 11.48
CA VAL A 176 -9.87 26.36 11.17
C VAL A 176 -11.29 26.51 11.69
N GLU A 177 -12.20 25.64 11.26
CA GLU A 177 -13.62 25.67 11.66
C GLU A 177 -13.79 25.17 13.09
N GLY A 178 -13.10 24.07 13.44
CA GLY A 178 -13.22 23.43 14.76
C GLY A 178 -12.44 24.11 15.90
N ARG A 179 -11.39 24.89 15.62
CA ARG A 179 -10.47 25.46 16.62
C ARG A 179 -10.06 26.91 16.37
N GLN A 180 -10.57 27.57 15.31
CA GLN A 180 -10.29 28.97 14.95
C GLN A 180 -8.79 29.28 14.73
N MET A 181 -8.00 28.27 14.34
CA MET A 181 -6.59 28.45 13.97
C MET A 181 -6.46 29.21 12.64
N LYS A 182 -5.43 30.06 12.51
CA LYS A 182 -5.27 31.01 11.39
C LYS A 182 -3.90 30.95 10.73
N THR A 183 -2.91 30.36 11.39
CA THR A 183 -1.51 30.42 10.95
C THR A 183 -0.86 29.04 10.99
N ALA A 184 0.03 28.77 10.02
CA ALA A 184 0.76 27.52 9.91
C ALA A 184 2.23 27.75 9.61
N VAL A 185 3.07 26.80 10.02
CA VAL A 185 4.43 26.60 9.48
C VAL A 185 4.48 25.25 8.83
N ILE A 186 5.02 25.18 7.61
CA ILE A 186 5.29 23.91 6.92
C ILE A 186 6.66 23.40 7.38
N MET A 187 6.73 22.14 7.82
CA MET A 187 7.94 21.45 8.24
C MET A 187 8.09 20.14 7.47
N SER A 188 9.00 20.09 6.50
CA SER A 188 9.15 18.94 5.59
C SER A 188 10.59 18.48 5.46
N GLU A 189 10.80 17.19 5.32
CA GLU A 189 12.09 16.65 4.90
C GLU A 189 12.41 16.99 3.43
N ASP A 190 13.68 17.06 3.04
CA ASP A 190 14.10 17.33 1.65
C ASP A 190 14.16 16.03 0.85
N ALA A 191 13.02 15.61 0.30
CA ALA A 191 12.83 14.41 -0.50
C ALA A 191 12.05 14.71 -1.79
N ALA A 192 12.07 13.79 -2.76
CA ALA A 192 11.39 13.96 -4.04
C ALA A 192 9.87 14.12 -3.90
N TRP A 193 9.28 13.44 -2.93
CA TRP A 193 7.83 13.50 -2.69
C TRP A 193 7.38 14.77 -1.97
N THR A 194 8.23 15.38 -1.17
CA THR A 194 7.85 16.57 -0.37
C THR A 194 7.89 17.87 -1.17
N LYS A 195 8.66 17.95 -2.27
CA LYS A 195 8.62 19.15 -3.13
C LYS A 195 7.22 19.46 -3.64
N PRO A 196 6.52 18.55 -4.34
CA PRO A 196 5.14 18.79 -4.76
C PRO A 196 4.15 18.84 -3.60
N LEU A 197 4.41 18.19 -2.47
CA LEU A 197 3.60 18.30 -1.26
C LEU A 197 3.63 19.74 -0.71
N ASP A 198 4.83 20.30 -0.57
CA ASP A 198 5.03 21.66 -0.05
C ASP A 198 4.40 22.72 -0.96
N GLU A 199 4.49 22.53 -2.29
CA GLU A 199 3.80 23.39 -3.25
C GLU A 199 2.29 23.29 -3.09
N GLY A 200 1.75 22.09 -2.94
CA GLY A 200 0.35 21.86 -2.63
C GLY A 200 -0.09 22.53 -1.32
N TYR A 201 0.68 22.40 -0.26
CA TYR A 201 0.42 23.07 1.02
C TYR A 201 0.42 24.60 0.89
N LYS A 202 1.41 25.17 0.21
CA LYS A 202 1.48 26.62 -0.04
C LYS A 202 0.28 27.14 -0.83
N GLU A 203 -0.27 26.31 -1.70
CA GLU A 203 -1.45 26.63 -2.50
C GLU A 203 -2.75 26.47 -1.69
N CYS A 204 -2.94 25.35 -0.97
CA CYS A 204 -4.22 25.01 -0.37
C CYS A 204 -4.41 25.60 1.04
N LEU A 205 -3.36 25.68 1.89
CA LEU A 205 -3.49 26.20 3.26
C LEU A 205 -4.08 27.62 3.33
N PRO A 206 -3.62 28.59 2.50
CA PRO A 206 -4.25 29.92 2.48
C PRO A 206 -5.72 29.88 2.04
N LYS A 207 -6.09 29.01 1.10
CA LYS A 207 -7.46 28.89 0.61
C LYS A 207 -8.42 28.34 1.68
N VAL A 208 -7.92 27.52 2.60
CA VAL A 208 -8.70 27.00 3.73
C VAL A 208 -8.65 27.88 4.98
N GLY A 209 -7.93 29.01 4.95
CA GLY A 209 -7.89 29.98 6.05
C GLY A 209 -6.64 29.93 6.93
N LEU A 210 -5.62 29.14 6.56
CA LEU A 210 -4.34 29.06 7.29
C LEU A 210 -3.24 29.83 6.55
N LYS A 211 -2.84 30.98 7.08
CA LYS A 211 -1.69 31.74 6.55
C LYS A 211 -0.39 31.00 6.85
N VAL A 212 0.38 30.69 5.83
CA VAL A 212 1.73 30.12 5.98
C VAL A 212 2.71 31.21 6.41
N LEU A 213 3.30 31.07 7.60
CA LEU A 213 4.27 32.02 8.16
C LEU A 213 5.70 31.70 7.76
N ASP A 214 6.04 30.41 7.66
CA ASP A 214 7.36 29.93 7.32
C ASP A 214 7.28 28.54 6.66
N HIS A 215 8.32 28.18 5.91
CA HIS A 215 8.50 26.87 5.30
C HIS A 215 9.92 26.39 5.57
N ILE A 216 10.04 25.35 6.37
CA ILE A 216 11.30 24.79 6.83
C ILE A 216 11.52 23.43 6.17
N ARG A 217 12.59 23.30 5.40
CA ARG A 217 13.05 22.03 4.85
C ARG A 217 14.30 21.58 5.60
N PHE A 218 14.39 20.30 5.88
CA PHE A 218 15.53 19.70 6.57
C PHE A 218 15.98 18.39 5.86
N SER A 219 17.24 18.02 6.10
CA SER A 219 17.78 16.77 5.54
C SER A 219 17.06 15.54 6.09
N PRO A 220 16.77 14.51 5.27
CA PRO A 220 16.26 13.21 5.76
C PRO A 220 17.20 12.51 6.78
N SER A 221 18.45 12.97 6.89
CA SER A 221 19.42 12.49 7.89
C SER A 221 19.46 13.32 9.17
N THR A 222 18.57 14.31 9.33
CA THR A 222 18.50 15.16 10.51
C THR A 222 18.11 14.33 11.74
N THR A 223 18.90 14.43 12.79
CA THR A 223 18.67 13.77 14.09
C THR A 223 18.35 14.73 15.23
N ASP A 224 18.74 16.00 15.12
CA ASP A 224 18.45 17.06 16.08
C ASP A 224 17.43 18.04 15.50
N PHE A 225 16.23 18.05 16.07
CA PHE A 225 15.10 18.91 15.71
C PHE A 225 14.96 20.14 16.63
N ASN A 226 15.80 20.27 17.68
CA ASN A 226 15.73 21.39 18.60
C ASN A 226 15.82 22.77 17.90
N PRO A 227 16.77 22.99 16.96
CA PRO A 227 16.85 24.27 16.26
C PRO A 227 15.62 24.55 15.37
N ILE A 228 15.04 23.47 14.79
CA ILE A 228 13.84 23.56 13.94
C ILE A 228 12.65 23.98 14.78
N PHE A 229 12.40 23.33 15.91
CA PHE A 229 11.29 23.68 16.80
C PHE A 229 11.47 25.08 17.40
N SER A 230 12.69 25.48 17.81
CA SER A 230 12.96 26.85 18.27
C SER A 230 12.61 27.91 17.21
N ARG A 231 12.93 27.65 15.94
CA ARG A 231 12.55 28.53 14.81
C ARG A 231 11.03 28.60 14.63
N ILE A 232 10.34 27.44 14.73
CA ILE A 232 8.88 27.37 14.63
C ILE A 232 8.23 28.15 15.78
N GLU A 233 8.68 27.95 17.02
CA GLU A 233 8.15 28.69 18.19
C GLU A 233 8.38 30.18 18.07
N GLY A 234 9.52 30.63 17.50
CA GLY A 234 9.79 32.01 17.19
C GLY A 234 8.82 32.63 16.20
N ALA A 235 8.32 31.87 15.23
CA ALA A 235 7.33 32.30 14.26
C ALA A 235 5.89 32.33 14.83
N LYS A 236 5.64 31.67 15.97
CA LYS A 236 4.36 31.59 16.69
C LYS A 236 3.18 31.17 15.80
N PRO A 237 3.26 30.06 15.06
CA PRO A 237 2.10 29.55 14.31
C PRO A 237 1.10 28.87 15.24
N ASP A 238 -0.14 28.71 14.76
CA ASP A 238 -1.15 27.92 15.45
C ASP A 238 -0.97 26.42 15.22
N VAL A 239 -0.35 26.02 14.10
CA VAL A 239 -0.15 24.60 13.73
C VAL A 239 1.14 24.40 12.93
N ILE A 240 1.76 23.23 13.10
CA ILE A 240 2.85 22.72 12.27
C ILE A 240 2.23 21.74 11.25
N VAL A 241 2.40 22.03 9.95
CA VAL A 241 1.97 21.13 8.87
C VAL A 241 3.18 20.33 8.39
N THR A 242 3.11 19.00 8.50
CA THR A 242 4.27 18.13 8.33
C THR A 242 4.32 17.43 6.97
N GLY A 243 5.55 17.18 6.49
CA GLY A 243 5.89 16.29 5.40
C GLY A 243 7.09 15.44 5.79
N ILE A 244 6.88 14.38 6.61
CA ILE A 244 7.96 13.57 7.20
C ILE A 244 7.73 12.07 6.97
N SER A 245 8.80 11.37 6.58
CA SER A 245 8.79 9.93 6.32
C SER A 245 10.08 9.22 6.72
N HIS A 246 11.26 9.72 6.32
CA HIS A 246 12.53 9.02 6.43
C HIS A 246 13.25 9.25 7.78
N VAL A 247 12.93 10.31 8.50
CA VAL A 247 13.60 10.69 9.76
C VAL A 247 13.18 9.88 11.00
N GLY A 248 12.40 8.83 10.81
CA GLY A 248 11.99 7.94 11.90
C GLY A 248 11.14 8.62 12.97
N VAL A 249 11.45 8.33 14.24
CA VAL A 249 10.69 8.80 15.42
C VAL A 249 11.13 10.16 15.94
N GLN A 250 12.28 10.67 15.52
CA GLN A 250 12.96 11.81 16.15
C GLN A 250 12.15 13.10 16.20
N PRO A 251 11.46 13.54 15.12
CA PRO A 251 10.64 14.75 15.19
C PRO A 251 9.58 14.68 16.28
N THR A 252 8.90 13.54 16.37
CA THR A 252 7.81 13.32 17.35
C THR A 252 8.33 13.27 18.78
N VAL A 253 9.43 12.53 19.01
CA VAL A 253 10.04 12.40 20.35
C VAL A 253 10.54 13.74 20.85
N GLN A 254 11.19 14.54 19.98
CA GLN A 254 11.72 15.85 20.39
C GLN A 254 10.63 16.90 20.53
N TRP A 255 9.58 16.89 19.69
CA TRP A 255 8.38 17.71 19.89
C TRP A 255 7.79 17.50 21.29
N ARG A 256 7.65 16.26 21.71
CA ARG A 256 7.11 15.92 23.04
C ARG A 256 8.05 16.30 24.17
N SER A 257 9.34 15.97 24.05
CA SER A 257 10.32 16.22 25.13
C SER A 257 10.56 17.70 25.38
N GLN A 258 10.48 18.55 24.34
CA GLN A 258 10.57 19.99 24.44
C GLN A 258 9.25 20.66 24.83
N GLN A 259 8.15 19.88 24.86
CA GLN A 259 6.80 20.41 25.09
C GLN A 259 6.44 21.58 24.13
N VAL A 260 6.78 21.40 22.84
CA VAL A 260 6.47 22.40 21.81
C VAL A 260 4.96 22.67 21.82
N PRO A 261 4.50 23.90 22.15
CA PRO A 261 3.09 24.16 22.44
C PRO A 261 2.21 24.27 21.18
N ILE A 262 2.66 23.73 20.07
CA ILE A 262 2.04 23.86 18.74
C ILE A 262 1.72 22.46 18.23
N PRO A 263 0.45 22.15 17.86
CA PRO A 263 0.07 20.82 17.35
C PRO A 263 0.68 20.52 15.99
N MET A 264 0.85 19.24 15.69
CA MET A 264 1.30 18.75 14.38
C MET A 264 0.16 18.08 13.64
N ILE A 265 0.02 18.38 12.34
CA ILE A 265 -0.89 17.74 11.40
C ILE A 265 -0.18 17.54 10.05
N GLY A 266 -0.47 16.49 9.34
CA GLY A 266 0.03 16.33 7.96
C GLY A 266 0.46 14.91 7.63
N ILE A 267 1.49 14.80 6.81
CA ILE A 267 2.06 13.50 6.48
C ILE A 267 3.14 13.16 7.51
N ALA A 268 2.96 12.01 8.16
CA ALA A 268 3.92 11.40 9.08
C ALA A 268 3.89 9.88 8.84
N SER A 269 4.60 9.42 7.80
CA SER A 269 4.48 8.04 7.31
C SER A 269 4.79 6.99 8.37
N GLN A 270 5.75 7.24 9.26
CA GLN A 270 6.09 6.32 10.33
C GLN A 270 4.97 6.20 11.37
N ALA A 271 4.19 7.28 11.59
CA ALA A 271 3.07 7.28 12.53
C ALA A 271 1.91 6.38 12.09
N THR A 272 1.88 5.95 10.83
CA THR A 272 0.90 4.98 10.33
C THR A 272 1.16 3.55 10.81
N ASN A 273 2.37 3.26 11.29
CA ASN A 273 2.74 1.94 11.81
C ASN A 273 2.21 1.73 13.23
N ALA A 274 1.60 0.58 13.48
CA ALA A 274 1.00 0.25 14.78
C ALA A 274 2.02 0.20 15.94
N THR A 275 3.31 0.00 15.66
CA THR A 275 4.38 -0.02 16.70
C THR A 275 4.90 1.37 17.05
N PHE A 276 4.52 2.40 16.31
CA PHE A 276 5.04 3.76 16.48
C PHE A 276 4.80 4.33 17.88
N TRP A 277 3.67 4.00 18.50
CA TRP A 277 3.41 4.36 19.89
C TRP A 277 4.50 3.82 20.83
N LYS A 278 4.83 2.55 20.71
CA LYS A 278 5.84 1.90 21.53
C LYS A 278 7.23 2.47 21.25
N GLU A 279 7.56 2.70 20.00
CA GLU A 279 8.87 3.21 19.57
C GLU A 279 9.11 4.66 19.96
N THR A 280 8.05 5.44 20.05
CA THR A 280 8.11 6.82 20.58
C THR A 280 7.90 6.90 22.07
N ASN A 281 7.72 5.78 22.77
CA ASN A 281 7.35 5.73 24.20
C ASN A 281 6.16 6.65 24.51
N GLY A 282 5.12 6.63 23.66
CA GLY A 282 3.92 7.46 23.80
C GLY A 282 4.09 8.94 23.42
N ALA A 283 5.26 9.37 22.93
CA ALA A 283 5.47 10.75 22.53
C ALA A 283 4.56 11.20 21.37
N THR A 284 4.02 10.24 20.64
CA THR A 284 3.10 10.49 19.51
C THR A 284 1.67 10.87 19.93
N GLU A 285 1.35 10.85 21.23
CA GLU A 285 0.03 11.28 21.75
C GLU A 285 -0.37 12.64 21.21
N GLY A 286 -1.53 12.72 20.55
CA GLY A 286 -2.07 13.94 19.97
C GLY A 286 -1.55 14.33 18.59
N VAL A 287 -0.58 13.60 18.02
CA VAL A 287 -0.09 13.83 16.66
C VAL A 287 -1.16 13.42 15.65
N LEU A 288 -1.50 14.34 14.73
CA LEU A 288 -2.42 14.09 13.62
C LEU A 288 -1.63 13.70 12.37
N PHE A 289 -2.02 12.60 11.75
CA PHE A 289 -1.36 12.10 10.53
C PHE A 289 -2.38 11.61 9.51
N GLU A 290 -2.06 11.80 8.24
CA GLU A 290 -2.90 11.39 7.12
C GLU A 290 -2.72 9.89 6.82
N MET A 291 -3.82 9.22 6.48
CA MET A 291 -3.88 7.83 6.06
C MET A 291 -5.13 7.60 5.18
N PHE A 292 -5.23 6.45 4.48
CA PHE A 292 -6.37 6.14 3.60
C PHE A 292 -7.24 5.01 4.12
N ALA A 293 -6.65 4.13 4.92
CA ALA A 293 -7.34 3.06 5.63
C ALA A 293 -6.62 2.82 6.94
N ALA A 294 -7.34 2.47 7.99
CA ALA A 294 -6.76 2.27 9.30
C ALA A 294 -7.51 1.18 10.07
N PRO A 295 -6.89 0.58 11.08
CA PRO A 295 -7.55 -0.34 11.98
C PRO A 295 -8.80 0.29 12.60
N GLY A 296 -9.88 -0.49 12.69
CA GLY A 296 -11.14 -0.01 13.27
C GLY A 296 -11.92 0.98 12.42
N THR A 297 -11.53 1.21 11.16
CA THR A 297 -12.32 1.97 10.19
C THR A 297 -12.93 1.04 9.14
N ASN A 298 -14.05 1.46 8.56
CA ASN A 298 -14.73 0.76 7.48
C ASN A 298 -14.84 1.68 6.26
N VAL A 299 -13.69 1.94 5.62
CA VAL A 299 -13.67 2.71 4.36
C VAL A 299 -14.42 1.94 3.28
N THR A 300 -14.18 0.62 3.23
CA THR A 300 -14.96 -0.36 2.45
C THR A 300 -15.26 -1.59 3.31
N PRO A 301 -16.15 -2.51 2.86
CA PRO A 301 -16.33 -3.79 3.53
C PRO A 301 -15.08 -4.66 3.65
N LYS A 302 -14.00 -4.34 2.91
CA LYS A 302 -12.74 -5.09 2.91
C LYS A 302 -11.71 -4.54 3.91
N THR A 303 -11.85 -3.29 4.35
CA THR A 303 -10.86 -2.60 5.20
C THR A 303 -10.60 -3.34 6.51
N ALA A 304 -11.64 -3.52 7.34
CA ALA A 304 -11.50 -4.17 8.63
C ALA A 304 -11.14 -5.66 8.54
N PRO A 305 -11.77 -6.48 7.66
CA PRO A 305 -11.37 -7.89 7.50
C PRO A 305 -9.89 -8.07 7.17
N PHE A 306 -9.34 -7.26 6.24
CA PHE A 306 -7.92 -7.30 5.93
C PHE A 306 -7.05 -6.94 7.15
N ALA A 307 -7.36 -5.84 7.83
CA ALA A 307 -6.59 -5.38 8.98
C ALA A 307 -6.53 -6.45 10.09
N GLU A 308 -7.67 -7.09 10.39
CA GLU A 308 -7.74 -8.14 11.40
C GLU A 308 -7.03 -9.43 10.97
N ALA A 309 -7.15 -9.84 9.71
CA ALA A 309 -6.43 -11.00 9.17
C ALA A 309 -4.90 -10.77 9.20
N PHE A 310 -4.46 -9.57 8.82
CA PHE A 310 -3.05 -9.19 8.88
C PHE A 310 -2.52 -9.25 10.33
N LYS A 311 -3.24 -8.63 11.26
CA LYS A 311 -2.89 -8.65 12.69
C LYS A 311 -2.86 -10.06 13.27
N ALA A 312 -3.83 -10.90 12.93
CA ALA A 312 -3.88 -12.28 13.39
C ALA A 312 -2.64 -13.07 12.94
N LYS A 313 -2.13 -12.80 11.74
CA LYS A 313 -0.98 -13.49 11.18
C LYS A 313 0.37 -12.91 11.64
N TYR A 314 0.49 -11.58 11.71
CA TYR A 314 1.78 -10.91 11.91
C TYR A 314 1.92 -10.22 13.28
N GLY A 315 0.87 -10.24 14.11
CA GLY A 315 0.88 -9.71 15.49
C GLY A 315 0.62 -8.20 15.61
N ASN A 316 0.72 -7.45 14.51
CA ASN A 316 0.49 -6.00 14.45
C ASN A 316 -0.41 -5.65 13.27
N TYR A 317 -1.06 -4.48 13.31
CA TYR A 317 -1.78 -3.94 12.16
C TYR A 317 -0.81 -3.47 11.07
N PRO A 318 -1.23 -3.48 9.79
CA PRO A 318 -0.40 -3.01 8.69
C PRO A 318 -0.22 -1.48 8.72
N SER A 319 0.90 -1.01 8.19
CA SER A 319 1.06 0.41 7.82
C SER A 319 0.23 0.75 6.57
N TYR A 320 0.17 2.02 6.18
CA TYR A 320 -0.54 2.47 4.98
C TYR A 320 -0.16 1.69 3.72
N ALA A 321 1.15 1.45 3.51
CA ALA A 321 1.65 0.72 2.34
C ALA A 321 1.27 -0.77 2.33
N GLY A 322 0.93 -1.33 3.49
CA GLY A 322 0.42 -2.70 3.58
C GLY A 322 -0.99 -2.83 3.00
N TYR A 323 -1.88 -1.88 3.26
CA TYR A 323 -3.22 -1.88 2.67
C TYR A 323 -3.14 -1.83 1.14
N THR A 324 -2.29 -0.94 0.62
CA THR A 324 -2.11 -0.76 -0.82
C THR A 324 -1.52 -2.00 -1.47
N ALA A 325 -0.44 -2.56 -0.90
CA ALA A 325 0.21 -3.76 -1.43
C ALA A 325 -0.70 -4.99 -1.44
N TYR A 326 -1.59 -5.12 -0.44
CA TYR A 326 -2.62 -6.15 -0.42
C TYR A 326 -3.57 -6.03 -1.62
N ASP A 327 -4.11 -4.83 -1.86
CA ASP A 327 -5.01 -4.57 -2.99
C ASP A 327 -4.28 -4.75 -4.33
N GLU A 328 -3.00 -4.37 -4.42
CA GLU A 328 -2.19 -4.50 -5.63
C GLU A 328 -2.07 -5.95 -6.12
N VAL A 329 -1.89 -6.91 -5.21
CA VAL A 329 -1.87 -8.33 -5.59
C VAL A 329 -3.21 -8.76 -6.20
N TYR A 330 -4.32 -8.32 -5.63
CA TYR A 330 -5.65 -8.68 -6.13
C TYR A 330 -5.93 -8.10 -7.51
N TYR A 331 -5.67 -6.80 -7.73
CA TYR A 331 -5.98 -6.23 -9.03
C TYR A 331 -4.93 -6.53 -10.11
N ILE A 332 -3.67 -6.88 -9.75
CA ILE A 332 -2.71 -7.49 -10.69
C ILE A 332 -3.24 -8.86 -11.15
N ALA A 333 -3.66 -9.71 -10.22
CA ALA A 333 -4.19 -11.03 -10.53
C ALA A 333 -5.47 -10.93 -11.40
N ASP A 334 -6.38 -10.00 -11.07
CA ASP A 334 -7.56 -9.70 -11.87
C ASP A 334 -7.21 -9.18 -13.27
N ALA A 335 -6.20 -8.31 -13.38
CA ALA A 335 -5.71 -7.82 -14.68
C ALA A 335 -5.14 -8.95 -15.54
N VAL A 336 -4.38 -9.88 -14.98
CA VAL A 336 -3.89 -11.09 -15.69
C VAL A 336 -5.07 -11.93 -16.16
N LYS A 337 -6.10 -12.11 -15.33
CA LYS A 337 -7.32 -12.82 -15.71
C LYS A 337 -8.04 -12.14 -16.87
N ARG A 338 -8.28 -10.83 -16.79
CA ARG A 338 -8.95 -10.05 -17.85
C ARG A 338 -8.15 -10.02 -19.15
N ALA A 339 -6.81 -9.97 -19.06
CA ALA A 339 -5.93 -10.04 -20.22
C ALA A 339 -5.86 -11.45 -20.85
N GLY A 340 -6.20 -12.51 -20.10
CA GLY A 340 -5.98 -13.89 -20.49
C GLY A 340 -4.51 -14.21 -20.78
N SER A 341 -3.58 -13.40 -20.24
CA SER A 341 -2.17 -13.41 -20.60
C SER A 341 -1.31 -12.76 -19.53
N THR A 342 -0.04 -13.15 -19.46
CA THR A 342 1.02 -12.47 -18.70
C THR A 342 1.95 -11.66 -19.61
N ASP A 343 1.59 -11.48 -20.88
CA ASP A 343 2.29 -10.57 -21.78
C ASP A 343 2.27 -9.14 -21.20
N PRO A 344 3.42 -8.46 -21.11
CA PRO A 344 3.52 -7.16 -20.46
C PRO A 344 2.63 -6.08 -21.06
N ASP A 345 2.51 -6.02 -22.39
CA ASP A 345 1.70 -4.98 -23.05
C ASP A 345 0.21 -5.21 -22.79
N LYS A 346 -0.25 -6.47 -22.86
CA LYS A 346 -1.63 -6.84 -22.51
C LYS A 346 -1.94 -6.62 -21.03
N LEU A 347 -0.96 -6.84 -20.17
CA LEU A 347 -1.13 -6.60 -18.73
C LEU A 347 -1.25 -5.10 -18.45
N VAL A 348 -0.47 -4.24 -19.11
CA VAL A 348 -0.62 -2.78 -19.04
C VAL A 348 -2.02 -2.35 -19.45
N GLU A 349 -2.51 -2.80 -20.62
CA GLU A 349 -3.86 -2.48 -21.09
C GLU A 349 -4.97 -2.94 -20.13
N ALA A 350 -4.75 -4.08 -19.45
CA ALA A 350 -5.69 -4.57 -18.46
C ALA A 350 -5.61 -3.78 -17.15
N LEU A 351 -4.42 -3.39 -16.70
CA LEU A 351 -4.22 -2.57 -15.51
C LEU A 351 -4.85 -1.17 -15.68
N GLU A 352 -4.72 -0.55 -16.86
CA GLU A 352 -5.37 0.74 -17.17
C GLU A 352 -6.90 0.71 -17.00
N LYS A 353 -7.50 -0.46 -17.19
CA LYS A 353 -8.95 -0.70 -17.06
C LYS A 353 -9.34 -1.19 -15.66
N THR A 354 -8.45 -1.06 -14.68
CA THR A 354 -8.75 -1.47 -13.30
C THR A 354 -9.93 -0.66 -12.76
N ASP A 355 -10.91 -1.37 -12.22
CA ASP A 355 -12.03 -0.86 -11.46
C ASP A 355 -12.28 -1.82 -10.30
N TRP A 356 -11.59 -1.57 -9.20
CA TRP A 356 -11.48 -2.51 -8.09
C TRP A 356 -11.95 -1.86 -6.78
N GLU A 357 -12.91 -2.47 -6.10
CA GLU A 357 -13.20 -2.10 -4.72
C GLU A 357 -12.17 -2.75 -3.81
N GLY A 358 -11.22 -1.95 -3.34
CA GLY A 358 -10.12 -2.35 -2.47
C GLY A 358 -10.40 -2.06 -0.99
N THR A 359 -9.34 -2.15 -0.19
CA THR A 359 -9.35 -1.80 1.25
C THR A 359 -9.39 -0.29 1.47
N LEU A 360 -8.93 0.50 0.50
CA LEU A 360 -8.77 1.96 0.53
C LEU A 360 -9.95 2.73 -0.07
N GLY A 361 -10.84 2.06 -0.79
CA GLY A 361 -11.88 2.64 -1.62
C GLY A 361 -11.96 1.98 -2.98
N ARG A 362 -12.64 2.63 -3.93
CA ARG A 362 -12.68 2.19 -5.33
C ARG A 362 -11.45 2.66 -6.06
N ILE A 363 -10.65 1.72 -6.55
CA ILE A 363 -9.39 1.96 -7.24
C ILE A 363 -9.61 1.98 -8.74
N GLN A 364 -9.29 3.11 -9.37
CA GLN A 364 -9.23 3.31 -10.81
C GLN A 364 -7.98 4.12 -11.11
N PHE A 365 -7.35 3.88 -12.27
CA PHE A 365 -6.21 4.68 -12.72
C PHE A 365 -6.65 5.83 -13.62
N TYR A 366 -5.91 6.94 -13.58
CA TYR A 366 -5.99 7.99 -14.57
C TYR A 366 -5.49 7.46 -15.93
N GLY A 367 -6.19 7.82 -17.00
CA GLY A 367 -5.85 7.41 -18.36
C GLY A 367 -4.63 8.13 -18.92
N LYS A 368 -4.20 7.72 -20.11
CA LYS A 368 -2.99 8.22 -20.78
C LYS A 368 -3.01 9.72 -21.11
N ASP A 369 -4.18 10.32 -21.21
CA ASP A 369 -4.37 11.74 -21.57
C ASP A 369 -4.41 12.65 -20.33
N ASP A 370 -4.34 12.08 -19.13
CA ASP A 370 -4.31 12.81 -17.87
C ASP A 370 -2.87 13.09 -17.43
N GLU A 371 -2.61 14.26 -16.81
CA GLU A 371 -1.27 14.61 -16.33
C GLU A 371 -0.70 13.61 -15.31
N PHE A 372 -1.59 12.95 -14.54
CA PHE A 372 -1.21 11.92 -13.59
C PHE A 372 -1.45 10.50 -14.13
N THR A 373 -1.08 10.28 -15.40
CA THR A 373 -1.23 8.99 -16.09
C THR A 373 -0.77 7.82 -15.21
N HIS A 374 -1.63 6.80 -15.10
CA HIS A 374 -1.41 5.58 -14.30
C HIS A 374 -1.34 5.79 -12.78
N SER A 375 -1.67 6.97 -12.26
CA SER A 375 -1.92 7.13 -10.82
C SER A 375 -3.35 6.75 -10.46
N ILE A 376 -3.56 6.22 -9.25
CA ILE A 376 -4.91 6.01 -8.75
C ILE A 376 -5.65 7.35 -8.63
N LYS A 377 -6.94 7.32 -8.94
CA LYS A 377 -7.80 8.50 -8.88
C LYS A 377 -8.16 8.83 -7.43
N TYR A 378 -8.13 10.12 -7.13
CA TYR A 378 -8.51 10.69 -5.84
C TYR A 378 -9.87 11.39 -5.94
N GLY A 379 -10.71 11.24 -4.92
CA GLY A 379 -11.93 12.02 -4.78
C GLY A 379 -13.14 11.23 -4.25
N PRO A 380 -14.32 11.88 -4.21
CA PRO A 380 -15.55 11.25 -3.72
C PRO A 380 -15.90 9.97 -4.48
N GLY A 381 -16.19 8.89 -3.73
CA GLY A 381 -16.51 7.58 -4.32
C GLY A 381 -15.33 6.79 -4.85
N LEU A 382 -14.11 7.32 -4.72
CA LEU A 382 -12.83 6.71 -5.07
C LEU A 382 -11.97 6.57 -3.80
N VAL A 383 -10.64 6.59 -3.94
CA VAL A 383 -9.74 6.68 -2.79
C VAL A 383 -9.74 8.11 -2.28
N SER A 384 -9.87 8.30 -0.96
CA SER A 384 -9.84 9.60 -0.30
C SER A 384 -9.06 9.51 1.01
N GLY A 385 -8.35 10.60 1.39
CA GLY A 385 -7.59 10.65 2.63
C GLY A 385 -8.48 10.71 3.87
N MET A 386 -7.94 10.26 5.00
CA MET A 386 -8.50 10.48 6.32
C MET A 386 -7.44 11.03 7.26
N MET A 387 -7.85 11.74 8.31
CA MET A 387 -6.95 12.20 9.36
C MET A 387 -7.10 11.32 10.58
N MET A 388 -6.00 10.72 10.97
CA MET A 388 -5.86 9.90 12.16
C MET A 388 -5.20 10.67 13.29
N GLN A 389 -5.39 10.21 14.52
CA GLN A 389 -4.67 10.70 15.68
C GLN A 389 -4.29 9.54 16.61
N TRP A 390 -3.10 9.61 17.18
CA TRP A 390 -2.74 8.72 18.27
C TRP A 390 -3.36 9.22 19.59
N GLN A 391 -4.12 8.35 20.26
CA GLN A 391 -4.74 8.60 21.54
C GLN A 391 -4.68 7.33 22.41
N ASP A 392 -4.11 7.42 23.59
CA ASP A 392 -4.00 6.28 24.55
C ASP A 392 -3.48 4.99 23.89
N GLY A 393 -2.47 5.08 23.04
CA GLY A 393 -1.86 3.95 22.34
C GLY A 393 -2.67 3.37 21.18
N LYS A 394 -3.70 4.10 20.70
CA LYS A 394 -4.57 3.69 19.59
C LYS A 394 -4.55 4.73 18.48
N GLN A 395 -4.63 4.26 17.24
CA GLN A 395 -4.87 5.10 16.08
C GLN A 395 -6.39 5.28 15.91
N LEU A 396 -6.89 6.50 16.08
CA LEU A 396 -8.29 6.81 15.91
C LEU A 396 -8.48 7.69 14.67
N ALA A 397 -9.50 7.38 13.86
CA ALA A 397 -9.92 8.23 12.76
C ALA A 397 -10.68 9.44 13.32
N ILE A 398 -10.23 10.64 12.96
CA ILE A 398 -10.79 11.90 13.44
C ILE A 398 -11.59 12.61 12.35
N TRP A 399 -11.22 12.39 11.09
CA TRP A 399 -11.85 12.97 9.90
C TRP A 399 -11.68 12.04 8.69
N PRO A 400 -12.63 12.01 7.73
CA PRO A 400 -13.92 12.69 7.71
C PRO A 400 -14.95 12.05 8.66
N GLN A 401 -16.02 12.79 8.97
CA GLN A 401 -16.99 12.42 10.01
C GLN A 401 -17.65 11.05 9.78
N ASN A 402 -17.86 10.64 8.54
CA ASN A 402 -18.51 9.37 8.19
C ASN A 402 -17.65 8.12 8.51
N VAL A 403 -16.35 8.26 8.73
CA VAL A 403 -15.44 7.17 9.14
C VAL A 403 -14.79 7.43 10.49
N ALA A 404 -15.03 8.61 11.10
CA ALA A 404 -14.46 8.98 12.38
C ALA A 404 -14.96 8.06 13.51
N ASN A 405 -14.01 7.58 14.34
CA ASN A 405 -14.27 6.78 15.54
C ASN A 405 -13.65 7.39 16.80
N GLY A 406 -13.07 8.59 16.69
CA GLY A 406 -12.52 9.41 17.77
C GLY A 406 -12.83 10.89 17.60
N LYS A 407 -12.54 11.68 18.64
CA LYS A 407 -12.57 13.14 18.61
C LYS A 407 -11.16 13.68 18.78
N ILE A 408 -10.88 14.83 18.15
CA ILE A 408 -9.57 15.46 18.27
C ILE A 408 -9.27 15.85 19.72
N THR A 409 -8.11 15.45 20.22
CA THR A 409 -7.58 15.79 21.53
C THR A 409 -6.15 16.28 21.43
N PHE A 410 -5.65 16.98 22.45
CA PHE A 410 -4.26 17.43 22.48
C PHE A 410 -3.67 17.26 23.87
N PRO A 411 -2.37 16.96 23.97
CA PRO A 411 -1.65 16.97 25.25
C PRO A 411 -1.75 18.33 25.92
N SER A 412 -1.68 18.37 27.26
CA SER A 412 -1.88 19.60 28.05
C SER A 412 -0.88 20.73 27.74
N PHE A 413 0.30 20.42 27.22
CA PHE A 413 1.29 21.41 26.83
C PHE A 413 0.96 22.08 25.47
N VAL A 414 0.08 21.50 24.66
CA VAL A 414 -0.29 22.00 23.33
C VAL A 414 -1.39 23.07 23.44
N LYS A 415 -1.14 24.25 22.88
CA LYS A 415 -2.12 25.33 22.76
C LYS A 415 -2.98 25.10 21.52
N ALA A 416 -4.08 24.46 21.68
CA ALA A 416 -4.90 23.95 20.56
C ALA A 416 -6.02 24.90 20.09
N GLY A 417 -5.86 26.21 20.22
CA GLY A 417 -6.92 27.17 19.89
C GLY A 417 -8.15 27.07 20.81
N THR A 418 -9.18 27.82 20.52
CA THR A 418 -10.48 27.72 21.22
C THR A 418 -11.40 26.79 20.45
N ALA A 419 -11.98 25.79 21.14
CA ALA A 419 -13.03 24.97 20.51
C ALA A 419 -14.19 25.86 20.04
N ALA A 420 -14.65 25.66 18.81
CA ALA A 420 -15.92 26.24 18.37
C ALA A 420 -17.06 25.62 19.19
N ASN A 421 -17.93 26.47 19.75
CA ASN A 421 -19.10 26.05 20.52
C ASN A 421 -20.11 25.31 19.63
#